data_b57d2c2e0fc7f6704dd55e1dceb0e08f
#
_entry.id   b57d2c2e0fc7f6704dd55e1dceb0e08f
#
_cell.length_a   1.000
_cell.length_b   1.000
_cell.length_c   1.000
_cell.angle_alpha   90.00
_cell.angle_beta   90.00
_cell.angle_gamma   90.00
#
_symmetry.space_group_name_H-M   'P 1'
#
loop_
_entity.id
_entity.type
_entity.pdbx_description
1 polymer ?
#
loop_
_entity_poly.entity_id
_entity_poly.type
_entity_poly.pdbx_seq_one_letter_code
_entity_poly.pdbx_strand_id
1 'polypeptide(L)'
;ARAPIAPIPGGYTTPPEFEATLLWANGVRQIVKTTPDDTPYGGVIKPDGQRNGVRLEGTDGWIWVNRSAIEASDQAMLDTPLENPKIRLEVSDDHMANFFDAVRSRKDPVSPVETGHQSAVVGHLIVIALRTGRTLTWDPSVEKFVGVGAEEANSHMAREMRKPYDYSFAG
;
A
#
# COMPACT_ATOMS: atom_id res chain seq x y z
N ALA A 1 1.45 12.83 7.49
CA ALA A 1 0.51 12.86 6.36
C ALA A 1 -0.04 14.28 6.16
N ARG A 2 -0.28 14.67 4.93
CA ARG A 2 -0.84 15.98 4.56
C ARG A 2 -1.91 15.77 3.49
N ALA A 3 -3.05 16.44 3.65
CA ALA A 3 -4.10 16.52 2.65
C ALA A 3 -4.32 18.00 2.29
N PRO A 4 -3.83 18.48 1.15
CA PRO A 4 -3.95 19.88 0.75
C PRO A 4 -5.38 20.27 0.34
N ILE A 5 -6.20 19.28 -0.09
CA ILE A 5 -7.57 19.52 -0.53
C ILE A 5 -8.54 18.81 0.42
N ALA A 6 -9.51 19.55 0.93
CA ALA A 6 -10.56 19.00 1.76
C ALA A 6 -11.49 18.07 0.95
N PRO A 7 -12.06 17.04 1.57
CA PRO A 7 -13.07 16.21 0.94
C PRO A 7 -14.29 17.03 0.48
N ILE A 8 -14.89 16.62 -0.62
CA ILE A 8 -16.08 17.29 -1.19
C ILE A 8 -17.26 17.08 -0.24
N PRO A 9 -17.94 18.14 0.24
CA PRO A 9 -19.12 18.01 1.09
C PRO A 9 -20.21 17.16 0.41
N GLY A 10 -20.73 16.15 1.13
CA GLY A 10 -21.75 15.23 0.60
C GLY A 10 -21.20 14.16 -0.37
N GLY A 11 -19.93 14.19 -0.68
CA GLY A 11 -19.25 13.20 -1.51
C GLY A 11 -18.40 12.21 -0.71
N TYR A 12 -17.37 11.66 -1.36
CA TYR A 12 -16.40 10.80 -0.70
C TYR A 12 -15.59 11.56 0.36
N THR A 13 -15.34 10.90 1.49
CA THR A 13 -14.57 11.48 2.60
C THR A 13 -13.07 11.24 2.50
N THR A 14 -12.62 10.50 1.48
CA THR A 14 -11.20 10.29 1.21
C THR A 14 -10.62 11.54 0.57
N PRO A 15 -9.51 12.09 1.07
CA PRO A 15 -8.85 13.23 0.45
C PRO A 15 -8.47 12.93 -1.00
N PRO A 16 -8.85 13.79 -1.97
CA PRO A 16 -8.52 13.60 -3.38
C PRO A 16 -7.02 13.77 -3.66
N GLU A 17 -6.36 14.60 -2.88
CA GLU A 17 -4.92 14.80 -2.93
C GLU A 17 -4.32 14.67 -1.54
N PHE A 18 -3.24 13.90 -1.44
CA PHE A 18 -2.51 13.75 -0.18
C PHE A 18 -1.08 13.30 -0.40
N GLU A 19 -0.28 13.51 0.63
CA GLU A 19 1.02 12.88 0.80
C GLU A 19 1.11 12.28 2.20
N ALA A 20 1.54 11.03 2.29
CA ALA A 20 1.77 10.32 3.54
C ALA A 20 3.14 9.66 3.53
N THR A 21 3.85 9.76 4.64
CA THR A 21 5.13 9.07 4.84
C THR A 21 4.95 8.00 5.91
N LEU A 22 5.39 6.79 5.59
CA LEU A 22 5.49 5.68 6.53
C LEU A 22 6.98 5.39 6.76
N LEU A 23 7.33 5.20 8.02
CA LEU A 23 8.66 4.76 8.42
C LEU A 23 8.55 3.33 8.96
N TRP A 24 9.16 2.40 8.26
CA TRP A 24 9.16 0.99 8.61
C TRP A 24 10.25 0.68 9.64
N ALA A 25 10.04 -0.36 10.45
CA ALA A 25 10.99 -0.77 11.49
C ALA A 25 12.40 -1.11 10.95
N ASN A 26 12.48 -1.52 9.70
CA ASN A 26 13.75 -1.80 9.00
C ASN A 26 14.43 -0.54 8.44
N GLY A 27 13.90 0.66 8.70
CA GLY A 27 14.43 1.95 8.24
C GLY A 27 13.96 2.37 6.84
N VAL A 28 13.21 1.54 6.14
CA VAL A 28 12.63 1.94 4.83
C VAL A 28 11.63 3.06 5.03
N ARG A 29 11.77 4.11 4.24
CA ARG A 29 10.82 5.22 4.16
C ARG A 29 9.96 5.06 2.91
N GLN A 30 8.67 4.88 3.11
CA GLN A 30 7.70 4.81 2.04
C GLN A 30 6.92 6.13 1.96
N ILE A 31 6.86 6.73 0.79
CA ILE A 31 6.05 7.92 0.51
C ILE A 31 4.91 7.49 -0.41
N VAL A 32 3.68 7.77 0.01
CA VAL A 32 2.47 7.52 -0.77
C VAL A 32 1.81 8.85 -1.05
N LYS A 33 1.60 9.17 -2.32
CA LYS A 33 0.99 10.43 -2.74
C LYS A 33 0.10 10.23 -3.95
N THR A 34 -0.91 11.07 -4.06
CA THR A 34 -1.85 11.08 -5.19
C THR A 34 -1.58 12.20 -6.19
N THR A 35 -0.79 13.19 -5.80
CA THR A 35 -0.46 14.32 -6.65
C THR A 35 0.58 13.91 -7.69
N PRO A 36 0.27 14.04 -8.98
CA PRO A 36 1.28 13.92 -10.02
C PRO A 36 2.09 15.20 -10.00
N ASP A 37 3.21 15.22 -9.33
CA ASP A 37 4.17 16.29 -9.50
C ASP A 37 5.39 15.80 -10.28
N ASP A 38 6.00 16.74 -10.99
CA ASP A 38 7.22 16.53 -11.77
C ASP A 38 8.46 16.40 -10.86
N THR A 39 8.26 16.13 -9.57
CA THR A 39 9.33 16.08 -8.58
C THR A 39 10.05 14.72 -8.59
N PRO A 40 11.24 14.66 -7.99
CA PRO A 40 12.20 13.56 -8.11
C PRO A 40 11.70 12.18 -7.65
N TYR A 41 10.53 12.08 -7.07
CA TYR A 41 9.87 10.81 -6.80
C TYR A 41 9.13 10.25 -8.04
N GLY A 42 9.35 10.93 -9.19
CA GLY A 42 9.15 10.39 -10.51
C GLY A 42 7.77 9.84 -10.78
N GLY A 43 6.81 10.72 -10.78
CA GLY A 43 5.66 10.47 -11.61
C GLY A 43 6.12 10.51 -13.06
N VAL A 44 6.75 9.45 -13.56
CA VAL A 44 6.95 9.33 -14.99
C VAL A 44 5.58 9.25 -15.60
N ILE A 45 5.14 10.37 -16.19
CA ILE A 45 3.95 10.36 -17.03
C ILE A 45 4.34 9.60 -18.26
N LYS A 46 3.88 8.35 -18.35
CA LYS A 46 4.08 7.56 -19.54
C LYS A 46 3.34 8.17 -20.72
N PRO A 47 3.81 7.99 -21.95
CA PRO A 47 3.12 8.45 -23.15
C PRO A 47 1.66 7.98 -23.26
N ASP A 48 1.31 6.86 -22.61
CA ASP A 48 -0.03 6.30 -22.51
C ASP A 48 -0.91 6.95 -21.41
N GLY A 49 -0.39 7.96 -20.69
CA GLY A 49 -1.09 8.68 -19.64
C GLY A 49 -1.18 7.94 -18.30
N GLN A 50 -0.54 6.78 -18.15
CA GLN A 50 -0.50 6.07 -16.88
C GLN A 50 0.39 6.80 -15.86
N ARG A 51 -0.20 7.13 -14.70
CA ARG A 51 0.44 7.93 -13.65
C ARG A 51 0.67 7.17 -12.35
N ASN A 52 0.24 5.92 -12.28
CA ASN A 52 0.39 5.09 -11.09
C ASN A 52 1.57 4.14 -11.23
N GLY A 53 2.29 3.95 -10.16
CA GLY A 53 3.41 3.02 -10.10
C GLY A 53 4.09 3.05 -8.75
N VAL A 54 5.08 2.20 -8.60
CA VAL A 54 5.95 2.13 -7.42
C VAL A 54 7.37 2.39 -7.87
N ARG A 55 8.06 3.30 -7.19
CA ARG A 55 9.48 3.53 -7.36
C ARG A 55 10.22 3.05 -6.12
N LEU A 56 11.17 2.18 -6.32
CA LEU A 56 12.07 1.64 -5.31
C LEU A 56 13.43 2.34 -5.48
N GLU A 57 13.88 3.02 -4.45
CA GLU A 57 15.16 3.72 -4.45
C GLU A 57 16.15 3.03 -3.51
N GLY A 58 17.32 2.73 -4.03
CA GLY A 58 18.45 2.17 -3.31
C GLY A 58 19.69 3.02 -3.44
N THR A 59 20.80 2.55 -2.87
CA THR A 59 22.11 3.21 -2.96
C THR A 59 22.70 3.21 -4.37
N ASP A 60 22.35 2.22 -5.16
CA ASP A 60 22.95 1.98 -6.49
C ASP A 60 22.05 2.51 -7.63
N GLY A 61 20.87 2.99 -7.30
CA GLY A 61 19.93 3.54 -8.27
C GLY A 61 18.47 3.32 -7.87
N TRP A 62 17.60 3.42 -8.85
CA TRP A 62 16.17 3.20 -8.64
C TRP A 62 15.57 2.31 -9.74
N ILE A 63 14.49 1.62 -9.36
CA ILE A 63 13.60 0.90 -10.28
C ILE A 63 12.19 1.43 -10.09
N TRP A 64 11.52 1.72 -11.18
CA TRP A 64 10.10 2.06 -11.19
C TRP A 64 9.32 0.98 -11.92
N VAL A 65 8.13 0.64 -11.42
CA VAL A 65 7.30 -0.42 -11.98
C VAL A 65 5.82 -0.07 -11.87
N ASN A 66 5.07 -0.41 -12.90
CA ASN A 66 3.61 -0.50 -12.88
C ASN A 66 3.15 -1.75 -13.65
N ARG A 67 1.85 -1.85 -13.97
CA ARG A 67 1.29 -3.01 -14.69
C ARG A 67 1.76 -3.13 -16.13
N SER A 68 2.27 -2.06 -16.72
CA SER A 68 2.58 -1.99 -18.17
C SER A 68 4.07 -1.87 -18.45
N ALA A 69 4.85 -1.44 -17.47
CA ALA A 69 6.25 -1.11 -17.73
C ALA A 69 7.11 -1.25 -16.47
N ILE A 70 8.40 -1.48 -16.72
CA ILE A 70 9.46 -1.40 -15.72
C ILE A 70 10.57 -0.52 -16.28
N GLU A 71 11.13 0.34 -15.45
CA GLU A 71 12.24 1.24 -15.77
C GLU A 71 13.23 1.28 -14.64
N ALA A 72 14.47 1.60 -14.95
CA ALA A 72 15.53 1.76 -13.96
C ALA A 72 16.37 2.99 -14.26
N SER A 73 17.12 3.46 -13.28
CA SER A 73 18.11 4.53 -13.44
C SER A 73 19.26 4.12 -14.37
N ASP A 74 19.55 2.83 -14.43
CA ASP A 74 20.51 2.21 -15.36
C ASP A 74 19.85 0.95 -15.93
N GLN A 75 19.85 0.85 -17.26
CA GLN A 75 19.29 -0.31 -17.97
C GLN A 75 19.97 -1.62 -17.56
N ALA A 76 21.24 -1.58 -17.23
CA ALA A 76 21.99 -2.74 -16.76
C ALA A 76 21.38 -3.39 -15.51
N MET A 77 20.66 -2.62 -14.67
CA MET A 77 19.94 -3.17 -13.51
C MET A 77 18.81 -4.12 -13.91
N LEU A 78 18.22 -3.93 -15.09
CA LEU A 78 17.14 -4.77 -15.61
C LEU A 78 17.67 -5.94 -16.43
N ASP A 79 18.78 -5.74 -17.14
CA ASP A 79 19.35 -6.71 -18.07
C ASP A 79 20.24 -7.74 -17.38
N THR A 80 20.77 -7.40 -16.20
CA THR A 80 21.63 -8.30 -15.41
C THR A 80 20.79 -9.35 -14.68
N PRO A 81 20.96 -10.64 -14.95
CA PRO A 81 20.24 -11.68 -14.24
C PRO A 81 20.57 -11.66 -12.75
N LEU A 82 19.54 -11.82 -11.92
CA LEU A 82 19.73 -11.96 -10.47
C LEU A 82 20.35 -13.32 -10.17
N GLU A 83 21.62 -13.32 -9.75
CA GLU A 83 22.26 -14.50 -9.21
C GLU A 83 21.75 -14.80 -7.80
N ASN A 84 21.17 -15.98 -7.59
CA ASN A 84 20.70 -16.46 -6.29
C ASN A 84 19.77 -15.49 -5.53
N PRO A 85 18.63 -15.06 -6.10
CA PRO A 85 17.70 -14.18 -5.42
C PRO A 85 17.18 -14.86 -4.14
N LYS A 86 17.18 -14.12 -3.03
CA LYS A 86 16.69 -14.60 -1.73
C LYS A 86 15.22 -15.00 -1.77
N ILE A 87 14.46 -14.36 -2.63
CA ILE A 87 13.01 -14.59 -2.81
C ILE A 87 12.78 -14.73 -4.30
N ARG A 88 12.10 -15.80 -4.70
CA ARG A 88 11.51 -15.96 -6.03
C ARG A 88 10.01 -15.99 -5.88
N LEU A 89 9.35 -15.09 -6.59
CA LEU A 89 7.89 -15.12 -6.67
C LEU A 89 7.46 -16.21 -7.66
N GLU A 90 6.37 -16.88 -7.33
CA GLU A 90 5.72 -17.81 -8.25
C GLU A 90 5.10 -17.01 -9.40
N VAL A 91 5.27 -17.52 -10.62
CA VAL A 91 4.65 -16.92 -11.81
C VAL A 91 3.22 -17.45 -11.93
N SER A 92 2.27 -16.54 -12.08
CA SER A 92 0.86 -16.88 -12.30
C SER A 92 0.26 -15.93 -13.32
N ASP A 93 -0.06 -16.46 -14.49
CA ASP A 93 -0.63 -15.70 -15.61
C ASP A 93 -2.17 -15.71 -15.57
N ASP A 94 -2.78 -16.62 -14.81
CA ASP A 94 -4.23 -16.73 -14.62
C ASP A 94 -4.59 -16.71 -13.13
N HIS A 95 -5.06 -15.55 -12.69
CA HIS A 95 -5.41 -15.31 -11.31
C HIS A 95 -6.57 -16.18 -10.82
N MET A 96 -7.56 -16.43 -11.68
CA MET A 96 -8.69 -17.29 -11.31
C MET A 96 -8.32 -18.76 -11.27
N ALA A 97 -7.52 -19.24 -12.23
CA ALA A 97 -6.99 -20.60 -12.18
C ALA A 97 -6.17 -20.83 -10.91
N ASN A 98 -5.28 -19.90 -10.56
CA ASN A 98 -4.50 -19.99 -9.33
C ASN A 98 -5.39 -20.08 -8.08
N PHE A 99 -6.46 -19.29 -7.99
CA PHE A 99 -7.42 -19.36 -6.89
C PHE A 99 -8.09 -20.73 -6.82
N PHE A 100 -8.62 -21.27 -7.93
CA PHE A 100 -9.27 -22.58 -7.94
C PHE A 100 -8.31 -23.72 -7.65
N ASP A 101 -7.08 -23.62 -8.09
CA ASP A 101 -6.05 -24.62 -7.79
C ASP A 101 -5.65 -24.60 -6.32
N ALA A 102 -5.57 -23.42 -5.71
CA ALA A 102 -5.38 -23.25 -4.26
C ALA A 102 -6.54 -23.92 -3.46
N VAL A 103 -7.80 -23.69 -3.89
CA VAL A 103 -8.97 -24.33 -3.28
C VAL A 103 -8.89 -25.86 -3.36
N ARG A 104 -8.49 -26.41 -4.50
CA ARG A 104 -8.38 -27.88 -4.70
C ARG A 104 -7.21 -28.50 -3.96
N SER A 105 -6.04 -27.84 -4.05
CA SER A 105 -4.79 -28.35 -3.48
C SER A 105 -4.64 -28.08 -1.98
N ARG A 106 -5.42 -27.14 -1.43
CA ARG A 106 -5.28 -26.60 -0.08
C ARG A 106 -3.91 -25.97 0.19
N LYS A 107 -3.25 -25.51 -0.85
CA LYS A 107 -2.01 -24.69 -0.77
C LYS A 107 -2.37 -23.23 -0.88
N ASP A 108 -1.47 -22.37 -0.39
CA ASP A 108 -1.64 -20.94 -0.52
C ASP A 108 -1.61 -20.51 -2.00
N PRO A 109 -2.45 -19.53 -2.39
CA PRO A 109 -2.34 -18.90 -3.69
C PRO A 109 -1.08 -18.00 -3.75
N VAL A 110 -0.73 -17.51 -4.95
CA VAL A 110 0.40 -16.58 -5.14
C VAL A 110 0.24 -15.28 -4.34
N SER A 111 -0.97 -14.95 -3.91
CA SER A 111 -1.27 -13.82 -3.04
C SER A 111 -2.12 -14.31 -1.85
N PRO A 112 -1.49 -14.79 -0.79
CA PRO A 112 -2.18 -15.25 0.43
C PRO A 112 -2.99 -14.13 1.08
N VAL A 113 -3.99 -14.51 1.88
CA VAL A 113 -4.87 -13.56 2.56
C VAL A 113 -4.10 -12.62 3.50
N GLU A 114 -3.05 -13.10 4.14
CA GLU A 114 -2.16 -12.31 5.00
C GLU A 114 -1.49 -11.16 4.23
N THR A 115 -1.01 -11.44 3.02
CA THR A 115 -0.42 -10.42 2.14
C THR A 115 -1.47 -9.39 1.74
N GLY A 116 -2.70 -9.84 1.42
CA GLY A 116 -3.83 -8.96 1.13
C GLY A 116 -4.19 -8.08 2.31
N HIS A 117 -4.30 -8.68 3.51
CA HIS A 117 -4.58 -7.97 4.76
C HIS A 117 -3.53 -6.90 5.05
N GLN A 118 -2.25 -7.27 5.08
CA GLN A 118 -1.15 -6.33 5.35
C GLN A 118 -1.12 -5.18 4.34
N SER A 119 -1.37 -5.44 3.07
CA SER A 119 -1.43 -4.41 2.03
C SER A 119 -2.60 -3.45 2.25
N ALA A 120 -3.77 -3.96 2.65
CA ALA A 120 -4.95 -3.14 2.95
C ALA A 120 -4.75 -2.29 4.21
N VAL A 121 -4.12 -2.85 5.25
CA VAL A 121 -3.80 -2.14 6.49
C VAL A 121 -3.01 -0.87 6.20
N VAL A 122 -1.99 -0.91 5.35
CA VAL A 122 -1.21 0.29 4.98
C VAL A 122 -2.10 1.43 4.48
N GLY A 123 -3.06 1.12 3.61
CA GLY A 123 -4.03 2.12 3.12
C GLY A 123 -4.89 2.70 4.24
N HIS A 124 -5.36 1.86 5.15
CA HIS A 124 -6.16 2.31 6.31
C HIS A 124 -5.35 3.19 7.27
N LEU A 125 -4.10 2.81 7.57
CA LEU A 125 -3.21 3.62 8.41
C LEU A 125 -3.00 5.03 7.84
N ILE A 126 -2.80 5.13 6.52
CA ILE A 126 -2.68 6.42 5.83
C ILE A 126 -3.94 7.26 6.01
N VAL A 127 -5.12 6.68 5.75
CA VAL A 127 -6.40 7.41 5.88
C VAL A 127 -6.62 7.89 7.32
N ILE A 128 -6.30 7.08 8.33
CA ILE A 128 -6.44 7.47 9.73
C ILE A 128 -5.45 8.59 10.09
N ALA A 129 -4.20 8.49 9.64
CA ALA A 129 -3.21 9.54 9.85
C ALA A 129 -3.61 10.87 9.19
N LEU A 130 -4.24 10.81 8.01
CA LEU A 130 -4.77 12.00 7.33
C LEU A 130 -5.94 12.61 8.10
N ARG A 131 -6.85 11.80 8.63
CA ARG A 131 -8.03 12.27 9.40
C ARG A 131 -7.64 12.91 10.72
N THR A 132 -6.68 12.32 11.43
CA THR A 132 -6.21 12.84 12.71
C THR A 132 -5.20 13.98 12.56
N GLY A 133 -4.60 14.15 11.38
CA GLY A 133 -3.54 15.14 11.14
C GLY A 133 -2.25 14.88 11.95
N ARG A 134 -2.06 13.67 12.48
CA ARG A 134 -0.99 13.33 13.43
C ARG A 134 0.04 12.38 12.84
N THR A 135 1.22 12.40 13.42
CA THR A 135 2.16 11.28 13.34
C THR A 135 1.73 10.22 14.34
N LEU A 136 1.49 9.01 13.87
CA LEU A 136 0.97 7.89 14.65
C LEU A 136 1.97 6.76 14.68
N THR A 137 1.96 5.97 15.74
CA THR A 137 2.74 4.73 15.85
C THR A 137 1.80 3.53 15.79
N TRP A 138 2.07 2.61 14.89
CA TRP A 138 1.33 1.36 14.72
C TRP A 138 2.11 0.20 15.33
N ASP A 139 1.45 -0.63 16.11
CA ASP A 139 1.99 -1.90 16.59
C ASP A 139 1.33 -3.05 15.82
N PRO A 140 2.07 -3.71 14.91
CA PRO A 140 1.52 -4.79 14.09
C PRO A 140 1.24 -6.07 14.88
N SER A 141 1.80 -6.24 16.08
CA SER A 141 1.59 -7.45 16.89
C SER A 141 0.21 -7.50 17.54
N VAL A 142 -0.37 -6.34 17.81
CA VAL A 142 -1.72 -6.20 18.39
C VAL A 142 -2.68 -5.49 17.44
N GLU A 143 -2.21 -5.12 16.27
CA GLU A 143 -2.94 -4.38 15.24
C GLU A 143 -3.67 -3.16 15.80
N LYS A 144 -2.92 -2.30 16.51
CA LYS A 144 -3.44 -1.06 17.11
C LYS A 144 -2.44 0.07 17.00
N PHE A 145 -2.96 1.28 17.00
CA PHE A 145 -2.16 2.46 17.27
C PHE A 145 -1.78 2.51 18.73
N VAL A 146 -0.53 2.92 19.01
CA VAL A 146 0.04 3.04 20.35
C VAL A 146 0.66 4.43 20.57
N GLY A 147 0.82 4.82 21.83
CA GLY A 147 1.43 6.10 22.19
C GLY A 147 0.52 7.30 21.99
N VAL A 148 1.11 8.45 21.69
CA VAL A 148 0.40 9.72 21.57
C VAL A 148 -0.59 9.71 20.41
N GLY A 149 -1.86 10.06 20.66
CA GLY A 149 -2.93 10.07 19.66
C GLY A 149 -3.56 8.73 19.37
N ALA A 150 -3.15 7.66 20.07
CA ALA A 150 -3.65 6.30 19.83
C ALA A 150 -5.15 6.14 20.07
N GLU A 151 -5.70 6.78 21.09
CA GLU A 151 -7.12 6.69 21.43
C GLU A 151 -7.99 7.21 20.27
N GLU A 152 -7.70 8.42 19.79
CA GLU A 152 -8.39 9.01 18.64
C GLU A 152 -8.20 8.15 17.37
N ALA A 153 -6.98 7.71 17.09
CA ALA A 153 -6.68 6.90 15.92
C ALA A 153 -7.42 5.55 15.94
N ASN A 154 -7.42 4.87 17.10
CA ASN A 154 -8.10 3.58 17.26
C ASN A 154 -9.63 3.71 17.16
N SER A 155 -10.21 4.85 17.50
CA SER A 155 -11.66 5.08 17.31
C SER A 155 -12.08 5.08 15.83
N HIS A 156 -11.13 5.29 14.90
CA HIS A 156 -11.38 5.24 13.47
C HIS A 156 -11.21 3.85 12.84
N MET A 157 -10.76 2.84 13.60
CA MET A 157 -10.50 1.50 13.07
C MET A 157 -11.76 0.68 12.82
N ALA A 158 -12.85 1.02 13.49
CA ALA A 158 -14.14 0.34 13.32
C ALA A 158 -15.26 1.34 13.01
N ARG A 159 -16.29 0.86 12.35
CA ARG A 159 -17.52 1.63 12.08
C ARG A 159 -18.69 0.84 12.65
N GLU A 160 -19.66 1.57 13.20
CA GLU A 160 -20.93 0.94 13.56
C GLU A 160 -21.55 0.29 12.32
N MET A 161 -21.93 -0.97 12.45
CA MET A 161 -22.61 -1.67 11.37
C MET A 161 -24.03 -1.15 11.16
N ARG A 162 -24.46 -1.17 9.92
CA ARG A 162 -25.83 -0.85 9.57
C ARG A 162 -26.78 -1.92 10.13
N LYS A 163 -27.78 -1.53 10.88
CA LYS A 163 -28.81 -2.45 11.39
C LYS A 163 -29.50 -3.22 10.24
N PRO A 164 -29.76 -4.52 10.40
CA PRO A 164 -29.66 -5.32 11.63
C PRO A 164 -28.31 -6.03 11.83
N TYR A 165 -27.29 -5.70 11.06
CA TYR A 165 -25.97 -6.35 11.10
C TYR A 165 -25.16 -5.89 12.31
N ASP A 166 -24.36 -6.78 12.83
CA ASP A 166 -23.38 -6.52 13.88
C ASP A 166 -22.13 -7.38 13.68
N TYR A 167 -21.16 -7.31 14.56
CA TYR A 167 -19.92 -8.08 14.49
C TYR A 167 -19.97 -9.42 15.23
N SER A 168 -21.15 -9.88 15.68
CA SER A 168 -21.30 -11.12 16.46
C SER A 168 -20.83 -12.38 15.72
N PHE A 169 -20.76 -12.30 14.38
CA PHE A 169 -20.26 -13.39 13.54
C PHE A 169 -18.73 -13.47 13.47
N ALA A 170 -18.04 -12.41 13.91
CA ALA A 170 -16.58 -12.31 13.82
C ALA A 170 -15.84 -12.83 15.06
N GLY A 171 -16.54 -13.54 15.92
CA GLY A 171 -16.23 -14.32 17.10
C GLY A 171 -14.89 -14.16 17.79
#